data_202750846e0fa9e6ad0b75316b7181f3
#
_entry.id   202750846e0fa9e6ad0b75316b7181f3
#
_cell.length_a   1.000
_cell.length_b   1.000
_cell.length_c   1.000
_cell.angle_alpha   90.00
_cell.angle_beta   90.00
_cell.angle_gamma   90.00
#
_symmetry.space_group_name_H-M   'P 1'
#
loop_
_entity.id
_entity.type
_entity.pdbx_description
1 polymer ?
#
loop_
_entity_poly.entity_id
_entity_poly.type
_entity_poly.pdbx_seq_one_letter_code
_entity_poly.pdbx_strand_id
1 'polypeptide(L)'
;MLRRNVTFCFLLCGLSQINLAQAAPSIPKMLTENGLTYCTNASGFSFNPQTADAGTSMNVVTEQIYNKLFDIKDHSAALVPVLAQSYSISSDGKQILINLRKGVKFHRTPWFTPTRDFNAEDVVFSINRVLGHDTYLPILSDDVVTYKNPQYRIFHEQAKKVHFPYFESIKLNQKIKSITATNPYQVQIELFEPDASILSHLASQYSIIFSQEYAYQLSADDNLTQLDTHPVGTGPYQVKDYVYNQYVRLVRNEDYWKKEAKIKNIIVDLSTDRSGRLIKFFNNECQIASYPEVSQLGLLSEKDDRYYLQSTDGMNLAYLAFNFQKPLMQDKTIRQAISQSLNRFRIVRNIYHNTATVANNIIPEISWASAINTPDFPYDYQPAEAEKTLHDKKLTLNMWVMNEEQVYNPAPIKMAELIKWDLAKAGV
;
A
#
# COMPACT_ATOMS: atom_id res chain seq x y z
N MET A 1 77.84 14.86 41.17
CA MET A 1 77.21 14.64 39.87
C MET A 1 75.72 14.38 40.11
N LEU A 2 74.90 15.44 40.00
CA LEU A 2 73.44 15.35 40.26
C LEU A 2 72.74 15.01 38.96
N ARG A 3 71.93 13.96 38.95
CA ARG A 3 70.94 13.67 37.91
C ARG A 3 69.59 14.20 38.35
N ARG A 4 69.11 15.19 37.61
CA ARG A 4 67.72 15.72 37.73
C ARG A 4 66.76 14.90 36.90
N ASN A 5 65.77 14.24 37.55
CA ASN A 5 64.66 13.65 36.89
C ASN A 5 63.63 14.71 36.63
N VAL A 6 63.23 14.88 35.35
CA VAL A 6 62.07 15.71 34.93
C VAL A 6 60.92 14.76 34.69
N THR A 7 59.90 14.88 35.52
CA THR A 7 58.65 14.13 35.36
C THR A 7 57.74 14.94 34.44
N PHE A 8 57.42 14.39 33.25
CA PHE A 8 56.44 14.96 32.33
C PHE A 8 55.05 14.45 32.74
N CYS A 9 54.22 15.38 33.19
CA CYS A 9 52.79 15.13 33.45
C CYS A 9 52.02 15.33 32.16
N PHE A 10 51.54 14.23 31.54
CA PHE A 10 50.61 14.29 30.42
C PHE A 10 49.21 14.54 30.94
N LEU A 11 48.66 15.72 30.75
CA LEU A 11 47.25 16.04 30.89
C LEU A 11 46.53 15.49 29.66
N LEU A 12 45.82 14.35 29.83
CA LEU A 12 44.85 13.87 28.86
C LEU A 12 43.58 14.73 28.95
N CYS A 13 43.45 15.71 28.06
CA CYS A 13 42.17 16.36 27.78
C CYS A 13 41.27 15.38 27.03
N GLY A 14 40.40 14.71 27.77
CA GLY A 14 39.31 13.93 27.19
C GLY A 14 38.30 14.87 26.49
N LEU A 15 38.40 14.96 25.18
CA LEU A 15 37.31 15.51 24.34
C LEU A 15 36.14 14.54 24.37
N SER A 16 35.22 14.74 25.31
CA SER A 16 33.88 14.16 25.22
C SER A 16 33.19 14.74 23.98
N GLN A 17 33.09 13.94 22.93
CA GLN A 17 32.20 14.22 21.81
C GLN A 17 30.77 14.18 22.33
N ILE A 18 30.23 15.38 22.57
CA ILE A 18 28.78 15.53 22.76
C ILE A 18 28.16 15.24 21.39
N ASN A 19 27.67 14.03 21.20
CA ASN A 19 26.76 13.72 20.11
C ASN A 19 25.51 14.54 20.36
N LEU A 20 25.43 15.71 19.76
CA LEU A 20 24.17 16.43 19.57
C LEU A 20 23.30 15.50 18.72
N ALA A 21 22.43 14.75 19.37
CA ALA A 21 21.33 14.12 18.69
C ALA A 21 20.60 15.24 17.93
N GLN A 22 20.79 15.30 16.61
CA GLN A 22 20.00 16.17 15.77
C GLN A 22 18.55 15.74 15.97
N ALA A 23 17.77 16.57 16.66
CA ALA A 23 16.35 16.40 16.74
C ALA A 23 15.82 16.28 15.30
N ALA A 24 15.06 15.24 15.02
CA ALA A 24 14.42 15.10 13.73
C ALA A 24 13.67 16.40 13.43
N PRO A 25 13.79 16.97 12.21
CA PRO A 25 13.17 18.23 11.89
C PRO A 25 11.67 18.11 12.11
N SER A 26 11.16 18.87 13.06
CA SER A 26 9.74 18.92 13.39
C SER A 26 8.97 19.63 12.27
N ILE A 27 7.76 19.17 11.98
CA ILE A 27 6.86 19.86 11.06
C ILE A 27 6.65 21.29 11.59
N PRO A 28 6.88 22.33 10.76
CA PRO A 28 6.72 23.71 11.21
C PRO A 28 5.31 23.98 11.74
N LYS A 29 5.20 24.56 12.94
CA LYS A 29 3.89 24.86 13.60
C LYS A 29 2.91 25.59 12.67
N MET A 30 3.38 26.53 11.87
CA MET A 30 2.55 27.28 10.92
C MET A 30 1.82 26.37 9.92
N LEU A 31 2.36 25.19 9.62
CA LEU A 31 1.72 24.22 8.70
C LEU A 31 0.65 23.42 9.43
N THR A 32 0.81 23.15 10.73
CA THR A 32 -0.14 22.38 11.53
C THR A 32 -1.31 23.22 12.03
N GLU A 33 -1.14 24.55 12.19
CA GLU A 33 -2.19 25.45 12.71
C GLU A 33 -3.32 25.75 11.72
N ASN A 34 -3.06 25.66 10.38
CA ASN A 34 -4.01 26.03 9.33
C ASN A 34 -4.45 24.87 8.45
N GLY A 35 -4.39 23.66 8.94
CA GLY A 35 -4.69 22.48 8.15
C GLY A 35 -5.07 21.27 8.99
N LEU A 36 -5.21 20.13 8.34
CA LEU A 36 -5.39 18.83 8.97
C LEU A 36 -4.03 18.11 8.98
N THR A 37 -3.59 17.65 10.15
CA THR A 37 -2.44 16.76 10.27
C THR A 37 -2.90 15.32 10.47
N TYR A 38 -2.52 14.45 9.54
CA TYR A 38 -2.75 13.01 9.57
C TYR A 38 -1.44 12.29 9.86
N CYS A 39 -1.34 11.64 11.00
CA CYS A 39 -0.12 10.94 11.41
C CYS A 39 -0.16 9.46 11.05
N THR A 40 0.87 9.01 10.37
CA THR A 40 1.07 7.62 9.92
C THR A 40 2.58 7.29 9.91
N ASN A 41 3.00 6.25 9.19
CA ASN A 41 4.41 5.89 9.02
C ASN A 41 4.83 5.97 7.54
N ALA A 42 6.12 5.90 7.29
CA ALA A 42 6.69 5.94 5.93
C ALA A 42 6.85 4.56 5.28
N SER A 43 6.48 3.46 5.97
CA SER A 43 6.69 2.12 5.43
C SER A 43 5.95 1.91 4.11
N GLY A 44 6.68 1.52 3.07
CA GLY A 44 6.14 1.31 1.73
C GLY A 44 5.58 2.56 1.05
N PHE A 45 5.96 3.77 1.49
CA PHE A 45 5.46 5.00 0.90
C PHE A 45 6.05 5.27 -0.48
N SER A 46 5.18 5.49 -1.46
CA SER A 46 5.48 5.94 -2.82
C SER A 46 4.33 6.79 -3.34
N PHE A 47 4.63 7.73 -4.23
CA PHE A 47 3.56 8.45 -4.97
C PHE A 47 3.02 7.63 -6.15
N ASN A 48 3.64 6.49 -6.49
CA ASN A 48 3.21 5.62 -7.57
C ASN A 48 2.66 4.30 -7.03
N PRO A 49 1.34 4.18 -6.82
CA PRO A 49 0.75 2.94 -6.32
C PRO A 49 0.85 1.78 -7.31
N GLN A 50 1.05 2.04 -8.61
CA GLN A 50 1.14 0.95 -9.60
C GLN A 50 2.36 0.06 -9.40
N THR A 51 3.47 0.60 -8.88
CA THR A 51 4.72 -0.13 -8.62
C THR A 51 4.81 -0.68 -7.19
N ALA A 52 3.84 -0.34 -6.32
CA ALA A 52 3.81 -0.81 -4.95
C ALA A 52 2.95 -2.07 -4.81
N ASP A 53 3.30 -2.93 -3.87
CA ASP A 53 2.55 -4.14 -3.52
C ASP A 53 1.75 -3.99 -2.22
N ALA A 54 2.13 -3.04 -1.38
CA ALA A 54 1.45 -2.71 -0.14
C ALA A 54 1.74 -1.25 0.26
N GLY A 55 0.88 -0.66 1.07
CA GLY A 55 1.15 0.66 1.60
C GLY A 55 -0.09 1.42 2.06
N THR A 56 -0.51 1.21 3.29
CA THR A 56 -1.63 1.95 3.88
C THR A 56 -1.35 3.45 4.00
N SER A 57 -0.10 3.82 4.28
CA SER A 57 0.34 5.23 4.31
C SER A 57 0.37 5.86 2.92
N MET A 58 0.71 5.09 1.90
CA MET A 58 0.68 5.52 0.51
C MET A 58 -0.75 5.88 0.08
N ASN A 59 -1.74 5.03 0.38
CA ASN A 59 -3.11 5.22 -0.08
C ASN A 59 -3.73 6.54 0.41
N VAL A 60 -3.43 6.94 1.65
CA VAL A 60 -3.93 8.21 2.21
C VAL A 60 -3.49 9.42 1.39
N VAL A 61 -2.35 9.33 0.72
CA VAL A 61 -1.82 10.40 -0.15
C VAL A 61 -2.29 10.22 -1.59
N THR A 62 -2.14 9.02 -2.15
CA THR A 62 -2.41 8.77 -3.58
C THR A 62 -3.87 8.93 -3.95
N GLU A 63 -4.79 8.57 -3.06
CA GLU A 63 -6.23 8.80 -3.27
C GLU A 63 -6.64 10.29 -3.22
N GLN A 64 -5.81 11.15 -2.65
CA GLN A 64 -6.02 12.60 -2.69
C GLN A 64 -5.46 13.21 -3.98
N ILE A 65 -4.45 12.60 -4.58
CA ILE A 65 -3.75 13.14 -5.75
C ILE A 65 -4.36 12.63 -7.06
N TYR A 66 -4.73 11.35 -7.11
CA TYR A 66 -5.18 10.72 -8.34
C TYR A 66 -6.68 10.42 -8.33
N ASN A 67 -7.22 10.23 -9.51
CA ASN A 67 -8.49 9.56 -9.69
C ASN A 67 -8.31 8.30 -10.56
N LYS A 68 -9.27 7.39 -10.41
CA LYS A 68 -9.44 6.13 -11.15
C LYS A 68 -10.62 6.25 -12.12
N LEU A 69 -10.82 5.27 -12.97
CA LEU A 69 -12.03 5.21 -13.79
C LEU A 69 -13.28 4.98 -12.94
N PHE A 70 -13.16 4.08 -11.98
CA PHE A 70 -14.23 3.70 -11.07
C PHE A 70 -13.72 3.70 -9.63
N ASP A 71 -14.65 3.73 -8.70
CA ASP A 71 -14.45 3.51 -7.29
C ASP A 71 -15.44 2.46 -6.78
N ILE A 72 -15.26 1.98 -5.56
CA ILE A 72 -16.19 1.07 -4.91
C ILE A 72 -16.92 1.86 -3.83
N LYS A 73 -18.24 1.75 -3.80
CA LYS A 73 -19.05 2.41 -2.79
C LYS A 73 -18.75 1.81 -1.41
N ASP A 74 -18.56 2.67 -0.41
CA ASP A 74 -18.34 2.26 0.97
C ASP A 74 -19.35 1.21 1.43
N HIS A 75 -18.86 0.19 2.10
CA HIS A 75 -19.65 -0.95 2.62
C HIS A 75 -20.49 -1.69 1.57
N SER A 76 -20.05 -1.66 0.32
CA SER A 76 -20.76 -2.27 -0.79
C SER A 76 -19.76 -2.74 -1.86
N ALA A 77 -20.15 -3.71 -2.68
CA ALA A 77 -19.40 -4.10 -3.88
C ALA A 77 -19.80 -3.29 -5.11
N ALA A 78 -20.67 -2.28 -4.96
CA ALA A 78 -21.17 -1.49 -6.09
C ALA A 78 -20.11 -0.54 -6.63
N LEU A 79 -19.93 -0.56 -7.96
CA LEU A 79 -19.04 0.34 -8.66
C LEU A 79 -19.65 1.75 -8.75
N VAL A 80 -18.81 2.74 -8.49
CA VAL A 80 -19.15 4.16 -8.63
C VAL A 80 -18.29 4.77 -9.74
N PRO A 81 -18.88 5.32 -10.81
CA PRO A 81 -18.13 6.04 -11.85
C PRO A 81 -17.41 7.27 -11.28
N VAL A 82 -16.11 7.43 -11.63
CA VAL A 82 -15.26 8.56 -11.22
C VAL A 82 -14.79 9.31 -12.47
N LEU A 83 -13.68 8.96 -13.10
CA LEU A 83 -13.29 9.53 -14.40
C LEU A 83 -14.13 8.93 -15.54
N ALA A 84 -14.62 7.72 -15.39
CA ALA A 84 -15.71 7.21 -16.21
C ALA A 84 -17.01 7.98 -15.89
N GLN A 85 -17.81 8.26 -16.89
CA GLN A 85 -19.17 8.77 -16.76
C GLN A 85 -20.19 7.61 -16.79
N SER A 86 -19.97 6.66 -17.68
CA SER A 86 -20.77 5.46 -17.85
C SER A 86 -19.98 4.35 -18.53
N TYR A 87 -20.50 3.14 -18.50
CA TYR A 87 -19.93 2.02 -19.25
C TYR A 87 -21.04 1.11 -19.78
N SER A 88 -20.71 0.31 -20.79
CA SER A 88 -21.54 -0.79 -21.28
C SER A 88 -20.68 -2.00 -21.60
N ILE A 89 -21.26 -3.17 -21.48
CA ILE A 89 -20.61 -4.46 -21.77
C ILE A 89 -21.39 -5.11 -22.92
N SER A 90 -20.67 -5.65 -23.90
CA SER A 90 -21.26 -6.39 -25.02
C SER A 90 -21.97 -7.66 -24.54
N SER A 91 -22.88 -8.18 -25.35
CA SER A 91 -23.67 -9.37 -25.04
C SER A 91 -22.80 -10.63 -24.82
N ASP A 92 -21.65 -10.70 -25.46
CA ASP A 92 -20.66 -11.78 -25.29
C ASP A 92 -19.73 -11.55 -24.10
N GLY A 93 -19.85 -10.41 -23.39
CA GLY A 93 -19.03 -10.06 -22.23
C GLY A 93 -17.56 -9.72 -22.53
N LYS A 94 -17.16 -9.66 -23.81
CA LYS A 94 -15.77 -9.48 -24.20
C LYS A 94 -15.36 -8.06 -24.52
N GLN A 95 -16.29 -7.15 -24.69
CA GLN A 95 -16.03 -5.73 -24.95
C GLN A 95 -16.64 -4.85 -23.89
N ILE A 96 -15.84 -3.93 -23.38
CA ILE A 96 -16.28 -2.93 -22.40
C ILE A 96 -16.04 -1.55 -23.01
N LEU A 97 -17.12 -0.82 -23.24
CA LEU A 97 -17.08 0.54 -23.74
C LEU A 97 -17.27 1.50 -22.56
N ILE A 98 -16.32 2.43 -22.35
CA ILE A 98 -16.33 3.37 -21.24
C ILE A 98 -16.37 4.79 -21.79
N ASN A 99 -17.40 5.54 -21.43
CA ASN A 99 -17.50 6.98 -21.71
C ASN A 99 -16.82 7.76 -20.58
N LEU A 100 -15.99 8.71 -20.93
CA LEU A 100 -15.16 9.49 -20.02
C LEU A 100 -15.76 10.87 -19.73
N ARG A 101 -15.46 11.42 -18.55
CA ARG A 101 -15.81 12.80 -18.22
C ARG A 101 -15.00 13.79 -19.04
N LYS A 102 -15.64 14.91 -19.38
CA LYS A 102 -15.01 16.05 -20.05
C LYS A 102 -14.67 17.14 -19.03
N GLY A 103 -13.69 17.99 -19.36
CA GLY A 103 -13.32 19.14 -18.55
C GLY A 103 -12.62 18.80 -17.23
N VAL A 104 -12.04 17.61 -17.11
CA VAL A 104 -11.22 17.21 -15.97
C VAL A 104 -9.79 17.68 -16.21
N LYS A 105 -9.28 18.52 -15.32
CA LYS A 105 -7.92 19.07 -15.43
C LYS A 105 -6.93 18.26 -14.62
N PHE A 106 -5.72 18.09 -15.15
CA PHE A 106 -4.58 17.64 -14.37
C PHE A 106 -4.03 18.76 -13.49
N HIS A 107 -3.37 18.39 -12.40
CA HIS A 107 -2.72 19.34 -11.50
C HIS A 107 -1.70 20.20 -12.25
N ARG A 108 -1.72 21.49 -11.96
CA ARG A 108 -0.65 22.41 -12.33
C ARG A 108 0.34 22.51 -11.19
N THR A 109 1.55 22.02 -11.43
CA THR A 109 2.61 21.92 -10.42
C THR A 109 3.85 22.73 -10.84
N PRO A 110 4.81 22.98 -9.96
CA PRO A 110 6.08 23.63 -10.35
C PRO A 110 6.89 22.85 -11.40
N TRP A 111 6.66 21.53 -11.52
CA TRP A 111 7.39 20.65 -12.43
C TRP A 111 6.61 20.27 -13.69
N PHE A 112 5.32 20.59 -13.75
CA PHE A 112 4.50 20.29 -14.92
C PHE A 112 3.33 21.27 -15.09
N THR A 113 3.15 21.77 -16.32
CA THR A 113 1.99 22.57 -16.72
C THR A 113 1.25 21.83 -17.83
N PRO A 114 0.05 21.26 -17.55
CA PRO A 114 -0.74 20.58 -18.57
C PRO A 114 -1.10 21.54 -19.72
N THR A 115 -1.04 21.04 -20.96
CA THR A 115 -1.47 21.80 -22.16
C THR A 115 -2.89 21.41 -22.58
N ARG A 116 -3.40 20.29 -22.04
CA ARG A 116 -4.76 19.78 -22.31
C ARG A 116 -5.42 19.23 -21.07
N ASP A 117 -6.73 19.07 -21.15
CA ASP A 117 -7.51 18.33 -20.14
C ASP A 117 -7.31 16.82 -20.32
N PHE A 118 -7.72 16.05 -19.29
CA PHE A 118 -7.83 14.60 -19.31
C PHE A 118 -8.67 14.12 -20.48
N ASN A 119 -8.19 13.05 -21.14
CA ASN A 119 -8.89 12.41 -22.25
C ASN A 119 -8.62 10.89 -22.30
N ALA A 120 -9.07 10.24 -23.37
CA ALA A 120 -8.95 8.80 -23.59
C ALA A 120 -7.49 8.31 -23.71
N GLU A 121 -6.58 9.16 -24.19
CA GLU A 121 -5.17 8.80 -24.34
C GLU A 121 -4.50 8.55 -22.99
N ASP A 122 -4.88 9.30 -21.95
CA ASP A 122 -4.37 9.10 -20.58
C ASP A 122 -4.78 7.74 -20.03
N VAL A 123 -6.02 7.32 -20.32
CA VAL A 123 -6.53 5.99 -19.92
C VAL A 123 -5.82 4.88 -20.67
N VAL A 124 -5.70 5.00 -21.99
CA VAL A 124 -5.00 4.02 -22.83
C VAL A 124 -3.55 3.88 -22.39
N PHE A 125 -2.86 5.00 -22.16
CA PHE A 125 -1.49 5.03 -21.64
C PHE A 125 -1.38 4.29 -20.31
N SER A 126 -2.22 4.66 -19.34
CA SER A 126 -2.12 4.13 -17.96
C SER A 126 -2.37 2.63 -17.88
N ILE A 127 -3.30 2.11 -18.68
CA ILE A 127 -3.61 0.68 -18.70
C ILE A 127 -2.58 -0.10 -19.53
N ASN A 128 -2.20 0.38 -20.72
CA ASN A 128 -1.17 -0.29 -21.52
C ASN A 128 0.17 -0.39 -20.78
N ARG A 129 0.51 0.63 -19.98
CA ARG A 129 1.69 0.61 -19.13
C ARG A 129 1.70 -0.59 -18.18
N VAL A 130 0.61 -0.86 -17.49
CA VAL A 130 0.52 -1.99 -16.53
C VAL A 130 0.28 -3.33 -17.20
N LEU A 131 -0.13 -3.36 -18.46
CA LEU A 131 -0.18 -4.58 -19.28
C LEU A 131 1.21 -4.98 -19.81
N GLY A 132 2.22 -4.13 -19.64
CA GLY A 132 3.54 -4.34 -20.22
C GLY A 132 3.61 -4.09 -21.72
N HIS A 133 2.61 -3.38 -22.28
CA HIS A 133 2.65 -2.95 -23.67
C HIS A 133 3.61 -1.76 -23.82
N ASP A 134 4.16 -1.62 -25.01
CA ASP A 134 5.08 -0.55 -25.32
C ASP A 134 4.34 0.78 -25.51
N THR A 135 4.27 1.57 -24.44
CA THR A 135 3.51 2.82 -24.40
C THR A 135 4.29 4.03 -24.91
N TYR A 136 5.62 3.90 -25.06
CA TYR A 136 6.51 4.99 -25.47
C TYR A 136 6.93 4.91 -26.94
N LEU A 137 6.62 3.82 -27.63
CA LEU A 137 6.89 3.65 -29.07
C LEU A 137 6.35 4.80 -29.95
N PRO A 138 5.13 5.34 -29.74
CA PRO A 138 4.63 6.41 -30.59
C PRO A 138 5.48 7.67 -30.56
N ILE A 139 6.19 7.95 -29.45
CA ILE A 139 7.12 9.09 -29.35
C ILE A 139 8.45 8.73 -29.96
N LEU A 140 8.82 7.47 -29.86
CA LEU A 140 10.11 6.94 -30.31
C LEU A 140 10.02 6.39 -31.74
N SER A 141 8.84 6.36 -32.35
CA SER A 141 8.57 5.75 -33.67
C SER A 141 8.89 6.64 -34.87
N ASP A 142 9.45 7.82 -34.65
CA ASP A 142 10.18 8.46 -35.72
C ASP A 142 11.48 7.64 -35.93
N ASP A 143 11.44 6.68 -36.85
CA ASP A 143 12.50 5.69 -37.11
C ASP A 143 13.88 6.33 -37.23
N VAL A 144 13.93 7.58 -37.64
CA VAL A 144 15.17 8.35 -37.79
C VAL A 144 15.77 8.77 -36.44
N VAL A 145 14.95 9.04 -35.43
CA VAL A 145 15.40 9.52 -34.11
C VAL A 145 15.67 8.37 -33.17
N THR A 146 14.85 7.33 -33.18
CA THR A 146 14.91 6.21 -32.26
C THR A 146 16.21 5.42 -32.33
N TYR A 147 16.70 5.18 -33.53
CA TYR A 147 17.92 4.38 -33.74
C TYR A 147 19.22 5.17 -33.72
N LYS A 148 19.16 6.48 -33.83
CA LYS A 148 20.35 7.35 -33.80
C LYS A 148 20.75 7.81 -32.40
N ASN A 149 19.83 7.79 -31.43
CA ASN A 149 20.13 8.16 -30.06
C ASN A 149 20.11 6.95 -29.12
N PRO A 150 21.27 6.45 -28.65
CA PRO A 150 21.35 5.32 -27.73
C PRO A 150 20.57 5.53 -26.44
N GLN A 151 20.35 6.76 -26.03
CA GLN A 151 19.65 7.15 -24.83
C GLN A 151 18.19 6.70 -24.87
N TYR A 152 17.46 6.92 -25.96
CA TYR A 152 16.06 6.49 -26.13
C TYR A 152 15.91 4.97 -26.02
N ARG A 153 16.88 4.19 -26.50
CA ARG A 153 16.88 2.74 -26.34
C ARG A 153 17.03 2.34 -24.87
N ILE A 154 17.86 3.05 -24.11
CA ILE A 154 18.06 2.80 -22.69
C ILE A 154 16.76 3.03 -21.91
N PHE A 155 16.03 4.11 -22.21
CA PHE A 155 14.74 4.39 -21.61
C PHE A 155 13.71 3.33 -21.84
N HIS A 156 13.59 2.93 -23.08
CA HIS A 156 12.69 1.90 -23.52
C HIS A 156 12.97 0.58 -22.78
N GLU A 157 14.24 0.18 -22.68
CA GLU A 157 14.67 -0.99 -21.94
C GLU A 157 14.47 -0.86 -20.42
N GLN A 158 14.58 0.34 -19.87
CA GLN A 158 14.29 0.60 -18.45
C GLN A 158 12.79 0.56 -18.17
N ALA A 159 11.96 1.14 -19.04
CA ALA A 159 10.50 1.11 -18.90
C ALA A 159 9.95 -0.31 -18.91
N LYS A 160 10.56 -1.22 -19.69
CA LYS A 160 10.21 -2.64 -19.72
C LYS A 160 10.56 -3.42 -18.44
N LYS A 161 11.47 -2.90 -17.62
CA LYS A 161 11.91 -3.57 -16.37
C LYS A 161 11.04 -3.17 -15.16
N VAL A 162 10.10 -2.26 -15.31
CA VAL A 162 9.22 -1.87 -14.23
C VAL A 162 8.22 -2.99 -13.96
N HIS A 163 8.14 -3.41 -12.70
CA HIS A 163 7.17 -4.40 -12.23
C HIS A 163 5.92 -3.74 -11.69
N PHE A 164 4.80 -4.39 -11.91
CA PHE A 164 3.49 -3.95 -11.44
C PHE A 164 2.84 -5.07 -10.60
N PRO A 165 3.27 -5.26 -9.34
CA PRO A 165 2.99 -6.46 -8.55
C PRO A 165 1.50 -6.81 -8.46
N TYR A 166 0.63 -5.82 -8.24
CA TYR A 166 -0.81 -6.05 -8.20
C TYR A 166 -1.33 -6.60 -9.54
N PHE A 167 -0.99 -5.96 -10.65
CA PHE A 167 -1.50 -6.32 -11.97
C PHE A 167 -0.92 -7.66 -12.47
N GLU A 168 0.31 -7.96 -12.10
CA GLU A 168 0.96 -9.24 -12.35
C GLU A 168 0.27 -10.36 -11.54
N SER A 169 -0.06 -10.12 -10.28
CA SER A 169 -0.71 -11.12 -9.41
C SER A 169 -2.09 -11.53 -9.91
N ILE A 170 -2.86 -10.59 -10.47
CA ILE A 170 -4.18 -10.86 -11.07
C ILE A 170 -4.11 -11.26 -12.54
N LYS A 171 -2.90 -11.32 -13.11
CA LYS A 171 -2.62 -11.66 -14.52
C LYS A 171 -3.42 -10.78 -15.48
N LEU A 172 -3.41 -9.46 -15.25
CA LEU A 172 -4.22 -8.54 -16.03
C LEU A 172 -3.93 -8.60 -17.52
N ASN A 173 -2.66 -8.82 -17.90
CA ASN A 173 -2.21 -8.99 -19.28
C ASN A 173 -2.73 -10.26 -20.00
N GLN A 174 -3.24 -11.24 -19.23
CA GLN A 174 -3.91 -12.43 -19.77
C GLN A 174 -5.43 -12.25 -19.86
N LYS A 175 -5.98 -11.18 -19.28
CA LYS A 175 -7.40 -10.87 -19.26
C LYS A 175 -7.75 -9.80 -20.31
N ILE A 176 -7.00 -8.72 -20.35
CA ILE A 176 -7.20 -7.62 -21.32
C ILE A 176 -6.35 -7.89 -22.56
N LYS A 177 -7.02 -8.00 -23.70
CA LYS A 177 -6.40 -8.18 -25.00
C LYS A 177 -5.91 -6.85 -25.58
N SER A 178 -6.74 -5.82 -25.50
CA SER A 178 -6.40 -4.49 -25.97
C SER A 178 -7.22 -3.41 -25.28
N ILE A 179 -6.68 -2.20 -25.29
CA ILE A 179 -7.44 -0.98 -24.96
C ILE A 179 -7.14 0.08 -26.02
N THR A 180 -8.18 0.70 -26.55
CA THR A 180 -8.09 1.71 -27.61
C THR A 180 -9.00 2.89 -27.32
N ALA A 181 -8.56 4.08 -27.71
CA ALA A 181 -9.41 5.28 -27.75
C ALA A 181 -10.25 5.24 -29.03
N THR A 182 -11.58 5.17 -28.90
CA THR A 182 -12.50 5.25 -30.03
C THR A 182 -12.80 6.70 -30.42
N ASN A 183 -12.70 7.60 -29.46
CA ASN A 183 -12.70 9.05 -29.63
C ASN A 183 -12.05 9.70 -28.39
N PRO A 184 -11.85 11.04 -28.33
CA PRO A 184 -11.17 11.68 -27.20
C PRO A 184 -11.78 11.44 -25.81
N TYR A 185 -13.04 11.01 -25.72
CA TYR A 185 -13.73 10.76 -24.45
C TYR A 185 -14.40 9.39 -24.37
N GLN A 186 -13.86 8.43 -25.09
CA GLN A 186 -14.38 7.07 -25.04
C GLN A 186 -13.25 6.08 -25.28
N VAL A 187 -13.18 5.06 -24.44
CA VAL A 187 -12.24 3.95 -24.57
C VAL A 187 -12.99 2.63 -24.70
N GLN A 188 -12.45 1.73 -25.50
CA GLN A 188 -12.91 0.35 -25.63
C GLN A 188 -11.84 -0.58 -25.11
N ILE A 189 -12.23 -1.47 -24.17
CA ILE A 189 -11.40 -2.55 -23.68
C ILE A 189 -11.92 -3.85 -24.31
N GLU A 190 -11.03 -4.60 -24.94
CA GLU A 190 -11.31 -5.95 -25.44
C GLU A 190 -10.67 -6.98 -24.53
N LEU A 191 -11.44 -7.99 -24.12
CA LEU A 191 -11.01 -9.09 -23.27
C LEU A 191 -10.74 -10.33 -24.09
N PHE A 192 -9.80 -11.19 -23.66
CA PHE A 192 -9.62 -12.52 -24.24
C PHE A 192 -10.84 -13.40 -23.96
N GLU A 193 -11.33 -13.37 -22.71
CA GLU A 193 -12.54 -14.08 -22.28
C GLU A 193 -13.39 -13.16 -21.40
N PRO A 194 -14.72 -13.41 -21.28
CA PRO A 194 -15.58 -12.64 -20.40
C PRO A 194 -15.09 -12.73 -18.96
N ASP A 195 -14.90 -11.59 -18.30
CA ASP A 195 -14.45 -11.51 -16.91
C ASP A 195 -15.15 -10.40 -16.15
N ALA A 196 -16.06 -10.80 -15.24
CA ALA A 196 -16.84 -9.87 -14.43
C ALA A 196 -15.97 -9.07 -13.42
N SER A 197 -14.77 -9.52 -13.13
CA SER A 197 -13.86 -8.87 -12.16
C SER A 197 -13.12 -7.65 -12.72
N ILE A 198 -13.07 -7.45 -14.03
CA ILE A 198 -12.26 -6.40 -14.69
C ILE A 198 -12.59 -5.00 -14.14
N LEU A 199 -13.87 -4.65 -14.04
CA LEU A 199 -14.27 -3.34 -13.55
C LEU A 199 -13.88 -3.13 -12.08
N SER A 200 -13.92 -4.17 -11.26
CA SER A 200 -13.45 -4.12 -9.87
C SER A 200 -11.92 -3.92 -9.80
N HIS A 201 -11.17 -4.54 -10.71
CA HIS A 201 -9.73 -4.30 -10.82
C HIS A 201 -9.43 -2.87 -11.26
N LEU A 202 -10.22 -2.30 -12.16
CA LEU A 202 -10.10 -0.89 -12.59
C LEU A 202 -10.57 0.11 -11.50
N ALA A 203 -11.26 -0.35 -10.46
CA ALA A 203 -11.62 0.43 -9.28
C ALA A 203 -10.60 0.31 -8.14
N SER A 204 -9.61 -0.58 -8.27
CA SER A 204 -8.57 -0.76 -7.24
C SER A 204 -7.74 0.51 -7.05
N GLN A 205 -7.17 0.67 -5.85
CA GLN A 205 -6.28 1.79 -5.51
C GLN A 205 -5.03 1.88 -6.42
N TYR A 206 -4.68 0.80 -7.09
CA TYR A 206 -3.54 0.73 -8.02
C TYR A 206 -3.89 1.23 -9.42
N SER A 207 -5.18 1.28 -9.78
CA SER A 207 -5.65 1.62 -11.14
C SER A 207 -5.83 3.11 -11.35
N ILE A 208 -4.87 3.90 -10.87
CA ILE A 208 -4.83 5.35 -11.07
C ILE A 208 -4.58 5.69 -12.54
N ILE A 209 -5.06 6.87 -12.96
CA ILE A 209 -4.83 7.38 -14.30
C ILE A 209 -3.75 8.46 -14.26
N PHE A 210 -2.65 8.22 -14.95
CA PHE A 210 -1.58 9.19 -15.16
C PHE A 210 -1.88 10.12 -16.34
N SER A 211 -1.23 11.28 -16.35
CA SER A 211 -1.14 12.11 -17.55
C SER A 211 -0.15 11.49 -18.52
N GLN A 212 -0.61 11.12 -19.71
CA GLN A 212 0.24 10.69 -20.81
C GLN A 212 1.23 11.79 -21.21
N GLU A 213 0.75 13.02 -21.31
CA GLU A 213 1.56 14.19 -21.64
C GLU A 213 2.74 14.37 -20.69
N TYR A 214 2.50 14.25 -19.36
CA TYR A 214 3.55 14.33 -18.36
C TYR A 214 4.54 13.15 -18.46
N ALA A 215 4.04 11.94 -18.59
CA ALA A 215 4.90 10.76 -18.73
C ALA A 215 5.78 10.82 -19.98
N TYR A 216 5.24 11.38 -21.06
CA TYR A 216 5.97 11.57 -22.31
C TYR A 216 7.05 12.65 -22.18
N GLN A 217 6.77 13.77 -21.51
CA GLN A 217 7.78 14.77 -21.19
C GLN A 217 8.92 14.16 -20.37
N LEU A 218 8.59 13.41 -19.32
CA LEU A 218 9.60 12.76 -18.48
C LEU A 218 10.43 11.73 -19.26
N SER A 219 9.80 11.00 -20.16
CA SER A 219 10.49 10.06 -21.04
C SER A 219 11.49 10.77 -21.98
N ALA A 220 11.08 11.90 -22.53
CA ALA A 220 11.95 12.70 -23.40
C ALA A 220 13.15 13.29 -22.63
N ASP A 221 12.95 13.61 -21.34
CA ASP A 221 13.98 14.17 -20.45
C ASP A 221 14.84 13.13 -19.73
N ASP A 222 14.71 11.84 -20.04
CA ASP A 222 15.37 10.72 -19.31
C ASP A 222 15.06 10.67 -17.82
N ASN A 223 13.87 11.02 -17.44
CA ASN A 223 13.54 11.18 -16.03
C ASN A 223 12.20 10.53 -15.64
N LEU A 224 11.92 9.37 -16.22
CA LEU A 224 10.66 8.66 -16.00
C LEU A 224 10.42 8.29 -14.52
N THR A 225 11.49 8.17 -13.72
CA THR A 225 11.43 7.92 -12.28
C THR A 225 10.76 9.06 -11.50
N GLN A 226 10.63 10.25 -12.08
CA GLN A 226 9.84 11.33 -11.46
C GLN A 226 8.35 11.02 -11.31
N LEU A 227 7.80 10.07 -12.02
CA LEU A 227 6.43 9.58 -11.77
C LEU A 227 6.25 9.09 -10.32
N ASP A 228 7.32 8.57 -9.70
CA ASP A 228 7.29 8.03 -8.35
C ASP A 228 7.49 9.10 -7.26
N THR A 229 8.02 10.28 -7.62
CA THR A 229 8.44 11.32 -6.66
C THR A 229 7.77 12.68 -6.88
N HIS A 230 7.34 12.98 -8.09
CA HIS A 230 6.72 14.26 -8.48
C HIS A 230 5.35 14.00 -9.13
N PRO A 231 4.33 13.68 -8.32
CA PRO A 231 3.05 13.22 -8.84
C PRO A 231 2.27 14.33 -9.54
N VAL A 232 1.57 13.97 -10.60
CA VAL A 232 0.60 14.80 -11.31
C VAL A 232 -0.66 13.97 -11.50
N GLY A 233 -1.76 14.38 -10.89
CA GLY A 233 -3.03 13.68 -10.95
C GLY A 233 -4.20 14.62 -11.25
N THR A 234 -5.42 14.11 -11.08
CA THR A 234 -6.68 14.84 -11.28
C THR A 234 -7.48 14.94 -9.97
N GLY A 235 -6.88 14.60 -8.85
CA GLY A 235 -7.52 14.50 -7.54
C GLY A 235 -7.82 15.84 -6.87
N PRO A 236 -8.50 15.80 -5.70
CA PRO A 236 -8.89 17.00 -4.95
C PRO A 236 -7.73 17.76 -4.32
N TYR A 237 -6.56 17.13 -4.20
CA TYR A 237 -5.35 17.75 -3.66
C TYR A 237 -4.16 17.49 -4.58
N GLN A 238 -3.20 18.40 -4.53
CA GLN A 238 -1.91 18.29 -5.19
C GLN A 238 -0.78 18.37 -4.17
N VAL A 239 0.36 17.75 -4.46
CA VAL A 239 1.56 17.84 -3.61
C VAL A 239 2.13 19.24 -3.71
N LYS A 240 2.35 19.87 -2.56
CA LYS A 240 3.06 21.14 -2.42
C LYS A 240 4.52 20.93 -2.15
N ASP A 241 4.83 20.06 -1.18
CA ASP A 241 6.19 19.65 -0.86
C ASP A 241 6.20 18.27 -0.19
N TYR A 242 7.35 17.60 -0.26
CA TYR A 242 7.61 16.31 0.34
C TYR A 242 9.01 16.27 0.94
N VAL A 243 9.10 15.92 2.21
CA VAL A 243 10.36 15.64 2.87
C VAL A 243 10.43 14.16 3.18
N TYR A 244 11.43 13.49 2.61
CA TYR A 244 11.58 12.04 2.65
C TYR A 244 11.47 11.48 4.08
N ASN A 245 10.58 10.50 4.26
CA ASN A 245 10.27 9.85 5.54
C ASN A 245 9.84 10.80 6.67
N GLN A 246 9.49 12.04 6.37
CA GLN A 246 9.04 13.00 7.38
C GLN A 246 7.60 13.42 7.15
N TYR A 247 7.30 14.09 6.04
CA TYR A 247 5.94 14.48 5.75
C TYR A 247 5.69 14.73 4.25
N VAL A 248 4.42 14.61 3.89
CA VAL A 248 3.88 15.14 2.62
C VAL A 248 2.95 16.29 2.94
N ARG A 249 3.13 17.42 2.30
CA ARG A 249 2.19 18.52 2.33
C ARG A 249 1.35 18.54 1.09
N LEU A 250 0.05 18.43 1.28
CA LEU A 250 -0.96 18.53 0.23
C LEU A 250 -1.66 19.88 0.32
N VAL A 251 -1.91 20.50 -0.83
CA VAL A 251 -2.74 21.69 -0.95
C VAL A 251 -3.93 21.39 -1.83
N ARG A 252 -5.06 21.98 -1.51
CA ARG A 252 -6.31 21.80 -2.26
C ARG A 252 -6.11 22.18 -3.72
N ASN A 253 -6.66 21.34 -4.61
CA ASN A 253 -6.76 21.61 -6.04
C ASN A 253 -7.98 22.52 -6.29
N GLU A 254 -7.75 23.77 -6.60
CA GLU A 254 -8.82 24.76 -6.86
C GLU A 254 -9.56 24.49 -8.17
N ASP A 255 -8.96 23.74 -9.11
CA ASP A 255 -9.54 23.32 -10.38
C ASP A 255 -10.19 21.93 -10.33
N TYR A 256 -10.45 21.39 -9.12
CA TYR A 256 -11.01 20.05 -8.99
C TYR A 256 -12.42 19.96 -9.60
N TRP A 257 -12.63 18.98 -10.46
CA TRP A 257 -13.84 18.79 -11.26
C TRP A 257 -15.09 18.37 -10.48
N LYS A 258 -14.95 17.90 -9.24
CA LYS A 258 -16.07 17.70 -8.29
C LYS A 258 -16.20 18.92 -7.37
N LYS A 259 -16.88 18.71 -6.25
CA LYS A 259 -17.02 19.70 -5.20
C LYS A 259 -15.66 20.04 -4.59
N GLU A 260 -15.42 21.32 -4.40
CA GLU A 260 -14.24 21.86 -3.72
C GLU A 260 -14.07 21.24 -2.33
N ALA A 261 -12.85 20.80 -2.03
CA ALA A 261 -12.50 20.28 -0.71
C ALA A 261 -12.50 21.42 0.33
N LYS A 262 -13.06 21.16 1.52
CA LYS A 262 -13.19 22.18 2.57
C LYS A 262 -11.87 22.52 3.23
N ILE A 263 -10.98 21.55 3.40
CA ILE A 263 -9.68 21.72 4.05
C ILE A 263 -8.68 22.19 3.00
N LYS A 264 -7.98 23.30 3.27
CA LYS A 264 -7.01 23.86 2.32
C LYS A 264 -5.68 23.16 2.31
N ASN A 265 -5.20 22.75 3.48
CA ASN A 265 -3.90 22.08 3.64
C ASN A 265 -4.08 20.77 4.39
N ILE A 266 -3.39 19.73 3.94
CA ILE A 266 -3.26 18.46 4.66
C ILE A 266 -1.78 18.18 4.82
N ILE A 267 -1.36 17.88 6.05
CA ILE A 267 -0.03 17.38 6.35
C ILE A 267 -0.17 15.89 6.65
N VAL A 268 0.49 15.06 5.88
CA VAL A 268 0.63 13.64 6.18
C VAL A 268 2.00 13.45 6.84
N ASP A 269 2.00 13.28 8.15
CA ASP A 269 3.21 13.06 8.95
C ASP A 269 3.60 11.58 8.85
N LEU A 270 4.72 11.31 8.23
CA LEU A 270 5.28 9.98 7.97
C LEU A 270 6.34 9.58 9.02
N SER A 271 6.68 10.49 9.93
CA SER A 271 7.84 10.35 10.83
C SER A 271 7.57 9.50 12.09
N THR A 272 6.33 9.08 12.32
CA THR A 272 5.93 8.50 13.60
C THR A 272 5.89 6.98 13.59
N ASP A 273 6.43 6.36 14.64
CA ASP A 273 6.08 5.00 15.03
C ASP A 273 4.65 4.95 15.65
N ARG A 274 4.17 3.76 15.98
CA ARG A 274 2.80 3.59 16.50
C ARG A 274 2.56 4.31 17.82
N SER A 275 3.51 4.26 18.75
CA SER A 275 3.42 4.90 20.04
C SER A 275 3.55 6.42 19.94
N GLY A 276 4.48 6.89 19.11
CA GLY A 276 4.70 8.31 18.84
C GLY A 276 3.48 8.98 18.22
N ARG A 277 2.72 8.27 17.35
CA ARG A 277 1.47 8.79 16.79
C ARG A 277 0.42 9.10 17.85
N LEU A 278 0.25 8.19 18.80
CA LEU A 278 -0.74 8.40 19.86
C LEU A 278 -0.33 9.56 20.79
N ILE A 279 0.97 9.70 21.09
CA ILE A 279 1.50 10.83 21.85
C ILE A 279 1.23 12.16 21.11
N LYS A 280 1.56 12.25 19.82
CA LYS A 280 1.27 13.44 19.00
C LYS A 280 -0.23 13.75 18.94
N PHE A 281 -1.07 12.72 18.87
CA PHE A 281 -2.51 12.86 18.88
C PHE A 281 -3.00 13.48 20.21
N PHE A 282 -2.56 12.97 21.35
CA PHE A 282 -2.92 13.53 22.65
C PHE A 282 -2.40 14.97 22.86
N ASN A 283 -1.28 15.31 22.24
CA ASN A 283 -0.72 16.66 22.28
C ASN A 283 -1.37 17.62 21.25
N ASN A 284 -2.40 17.19 20.51
CA ASN A 284 -3.03 17.93 19.41
C ASN A 284 -2.07 18.30 18.25
N GLU A 285 -0.95 17.60 18.12
CA GLU A 285 -0.05 17.73 16.98
C GLU A 285 -0.59 16.99 15.76
N CYS A 286 -1.44 15.99 15.97
CA CYS A 286 -2.20 15.27 14.94
C CYS A 286 -3.69 15.35 15.26
N GLN A 287 -4.52 15.63 14.27
CA GLN A 287 -5.98 15.52 14.40
C GLN A 287 -6.46 14.12 14.06
N ILE A 288 -5.68 13.35 13.28
CA ILE A 288 -5.96 11.95 12.95
C ILE A 288 -4.68 11.15 13.17
N ALA A 289 -4.77 10.08 13.95
CA ALA A 289 -3.71 9.09 14.14
C ALA A 289 -4.17 7.75 13.56
N SER A 290 -3.52 7.29 12.49
CA SER A 290 -3.85 6.00 11.86
C SER A 290 -3.11 4.84 12.52
N TYR A 291 -3.77 3.70 12.61
CA TYR A 291 -3.17 2.45 13.10
C TYR A 291 -2.36 2.63 14.40
N PRO A 292 -2.97 3.18 15.46
CA PRO A 292 -2.30 3.32 16.75
C PRO A 292 -1.91 1.94 17.31
N GLU A 293 -0.98 1.94 18.27
CA GLU A 293 -0.61 0.71 18.95
C GLU A 293 -1.81 0.10 19.66
N VAL A 294 -2.20 -1.13 19.27
CA VAL A 294 -3.43 -1.78 19.76
C VAL A 294 -3.44 -1.98 21.27
N SER A 295 -2.27 -2.19 21.88
CA SER A 295 -2.11 -2.32 23.34
C SER A 295 -2.43 -1.01 24.09
N GLN A 296 -2.39 0.12 23.40
CA GLN A 296 -2.61 1.46 23.96
C GLN A 296 -4.04 1.98 23.73
N LEU A 297 -4.88 1.26 22.98
CA LEU A 297 -6.26 1.68 22.71
C LEU A 297 -7.08 1.87 24.00
N GLY A 298 -6.77 1.15 25.07
CA GLY A 298 -7.37 1.34 26.37
C GLY A 298 -7.12 2.73 27.01
N LEU A 299 -6.14 3.49 26.52
CA LEU A 299 -5.91 4.88 26.94
C LEU A 299 -6.94 5.84 26.35
N LEU A 300 -7.60 5.45 25.25
CA LEU A 300 -8.72 6.16 24.66
C LEU A 300 -9.98 5.73 25.42
N SER A 301 -10.28 6.42 26.51
CA SER A 301 -11.47 6.11 27.32
C SER A 301 -12.74 6.27 26.47
N GLU A 302 -13.61 5.26 26.45
CA GLU A 302 -14.93 5.35 25.81
C GLU A 302 -15.81 6.50 26.36
N LYS A 303 -15.44 7.07 27.50
CA LYS A 303 -16.14 8.18 28.16
C LYS A 303 -15.51 9.54 27.90
N ASP A 304 -14.47 9.63 27.07
CA ASP A 304 -13.79 10.88 26.78
C ASP A 304 -14.25 11.44 25.42
N ASP A 305 -15.23 12.34 25.47
CA ASP A 305 -15.83 12.98 24.30
C ASP A 305 -14.83 13.79 23.43
N ARG A 306 -13.58 13.94 23.89
CA ARG A 306 -12.53 14.62 23.13
C ARG A 306 -11.98 13.78 21.98
N TYR A 307 -12.14 12.45 22.04
CA TYR A 307 -11.55 11.52 21.10
C TYR A 307 -12.61 10.63 20.45
N TYR A 308 -12.45 10.39 19.19
CA TYR A 308 -13.28 9.47 18.42
C TYR A 308 -12.43 8.32 17.89
N LEU A 309 -12.76 7.10 18.28
CA LEU A 309 -12.12 5.89 17.74
C LEU A 309 -13.02 5.29 16.67
N GLN A 310 -12.55 5.27 15.43
CA GLN A 310 -13.20 4.57 14.34
C GLN A 310 -12.47 3.25 14.06
N SER A 311 -13.20 2.16 14.10
CA SER A 311 -12.73 0.84 13.71
C SER A 311 -13.58 0.32 12.55
N THR A 312 -12.93 -0.36 11.62
CA THR A 312 -13.59 -0.99 10.48
C THR A 312 -13.00 -2.37 10.28
N ASP A 313 -13.86 -3.36 10.08
CA ASP A 313 -13.43 -4.71 9.77
C ASP A 313 -12.68 -4.72 8.44
N GLY A 314 -11.53 -5.37 8.41
CA GLY A 314 -10.65 -5.45 7.25
C GLY A 314 -10.69 -6.81 6.57
N MET A 315 -10.27 -6.83 5.30
CA MET A 315 -10.09 -8.05 4.51
C MET A 315 -8.74 -8.74 4.78
N ASN A 316 -7.98 -8.26 5.76
CA ASN A 316 -6.67 -8.81 6.08
C ASN A 316 -6.77 -10.16 6.77
N LEU A 317 -5.87 -11.07 6.42
CA LEU A 317 -5.77 -12.41 7.01
C LEU A 317 -4.32 -12.68 7.40
N ALA A 318 -4.10 -13.07 8.67
CA ALA A 318 -2.85 -13.64 9.12
C ALA A 318 -2.97 -15.17 9.19
N TYR A 319 -1.97 -15.87 8.66
CA TYR A 319 -1.98 -17.32 8.60
C TYR A 319 -0.58 -17.93 8.77
N LEU A 320 -0.54 -19.18 9.17
CA LEU A 320 0.67 -20.02 9.15
C LEU A 320 0.66 -20.86 7.87
N ALA A 321 1.61 -20.61 6.97
CA ALA A 321 1.75 -21.37 5.73
C ALA A 321 2.61 -22.61 5.92
N PHE A 322 2.24 -23.72 5.28
CA PHE A 322 3.04 -24.94 5.24
C PHE A 322 3.80 -25.03 3.92
N ASN A 323 5.11 -25.31 4.00
CA ASN A 323 5.91 -25.55 2.80
C ASN A 323 5.72 -26.99 2.29
N PHE A 324 4.87 -27.16 1.30
CA PHE A 324 4.55 -28.46 0.70
C PHE A 324 5.72 -29.11 -0.07
N GLN A 325 6.80 -28.41 -0.33
CA GLN A 325 8.02 -29.01 -0.87
C GLN A 325 8.76 -29.86 0.16
N LYS A 326 8.44 -29.69 1.44
CA LYS A 326 8.96 -30.53 2.52
C LYS A 326 8.07 -31.78 2.67
N PRO A 327 8.62 -33.01 2.55
CA PRO A 327 7.83 -34.25 2.61
C PRO A 327 6.96 -34.33 3.88
N LEU A 328 7.49 -33.89 5.02
CA LEU A 328 6.77 -33.86 6.30
C LEU A 328 5.47 -33.02 6.20
N MET A 329 5.49 -31.91 5.45
CA MET A 329 4.34 -31.03 5.30
C MET A 329 3.32 -31.52 4.25
N GLN A 330 3.63 -32.59 3.53
CA GLN A 330 2.67 -33.28 2.65
C GLN A 330 1.71 -34.17 3.45
N ASP A 331 2.10 -34.62 4.65
CA ASP A 331 1.22 -35.38 5.54
C ASP A 331 0.12 -34.48 6.11
N LYS A 332 -1.12 -34.72 5.71
CA LYS A 332 -2.30 -33.99 6.18
C LYS A 332 -2.49 -34.12 7.69
N THR A 333 -2.21 -35.29 8.25
CA THR A 333 -2.40 -35.56 9.70
C THR A 333 -1.48 -34.67 10.54
N ILE A 334 -0.23 -34.48 10.08
CA ILE A 334 0.74 -33.59 10.75
C ILE A 334 0.27 -32.15 10.69
N ARG A 335 -0.17 -31.67 9.53
CA ARG A 335 -0.67 -30.29 9.40
C ARG A 335 -1.90 -30.04 10.27
N GLN A 336 -2.82 -31.01 10.34
CA GLN A 336 -3.98 -30.93 11.20
C GLN A 336 -3.60 -30.87 12.68
N ALA A 337 -2.70 -31.74 13.13
CA ALA A 337 -2.22 -31.75 14.51
C ALA A 337 -1.49 -30.45 14.87
N ILE A 338 -0.66 -29.88 13.96
CA ILE A 338 -0.07 -28.56 14.16
C ILE A 338 -1.17 -27.49 14.33
N SER A 339 -2.20 -27.49 13.49
CA SER A 339 -3.30 -26.52 13.60
C SER A 339 -4.06 -26.67 14.92
N GLN A 340 -4.36 -27.91 15.34
CA GLN A 340 -5.05 -28.22 16.60
C GLN A 340 -4.21 -27.87 17.86
N SER A 341 -2.88 -27.82 17.75
CA SER A 341 -2.01 -27.45 18.86
C SER A 341 -2.01 -25.94 19.17
N LEU A 342 -2.43 -25.09 18.21
CA LEU A 342 -2.32 -23.64 18.32
C LEU A 342 -3.55 -23.01 18.98
N ASN A 343 -3.34 -22.31 20.08
CA ASN A 343 -4.40 -21.55 20.76
C ASN A 343 -4.62 -20.19 20.07
N ARG A 344 -5.42 -20.18 19.01
CA ARG A 344 -5.72 -18.98 18.21
C ARG A 344 -6.42 -17.90 19.03
N PHE A 345 -7.30 -18.25 19.98
CA PHE A 345 -7.94 -17.27 20.88
C PHE A 345 -6.93 -16.56 21.77
N ARG A 346 -5.90 -17.28 22.25
CA ARG A 346 -4.81 -16.66 23.00
C ARG A 346 -4.00 -15.69 22.16
N ILE A 347 -3.76 -16.01 20.87
CA ILE A 347 -3.11 -15.11 19.92
C ILE A 347 -3.95 -13.85 19.72
N VAL A 348 -5.25 -13.98 19.46
CA VAL A 348 -6.17 -12.83 19.31
C VAL A 348 -6.13 -11.94 20.55
N ARG A 349 -6.17 -12.51 21.73
CA ARG A 349 -6.15 -11.73 22.97
C ARG A 349 -4.82 -11.04 23.23
N ASN A 350 -3.69 -11.72 23.04
CA ASN A 350 -2.39 -11.23 23.49
C ASN A 350 -1.59 -10.47 22.42
N ILE A 351 -1.89 -10.69 21.13
CA ILE A 351 -1.22 -10.00 20.01
C ILE A 351 -2.11 -8.91 19.45
N TYR A 352 -3.40 -9.21 19.26
CA TYR A 352 -4.34 -8.26 18.65
C TYR A 352 -5.18 -7.49 19.67
N HIS A 353 -5.05 -7.78 20.98
CA HIS A 353 -5.84 -7.14 22.03
C HIS A 353 -7.35 -7.12 21.73
N ASN A 354 -7.86 -8.22 21.16
CA ASN A 354 -9.24 -8.42 20.70
C ASN A 354 -9.69 -7.49 19.55
N THR A 355 -8.77 -6.91 18.79
CA THR A 355 -9.07 -6.15 17.55
C THR A 355 -9.11 -7.02 16.31
N ALA A 356 -9.05 -8.34 16.46
CA ALA A 356 -9.16 -9.33 15.39
C ALA A 356 -10.07 -10.48 15.83
N THR A 357 -10.52 -11.27 14.89
CA THR A 357 -11.29 -12.50 15.10
C THR A 357 -10.50 -13.73 14.66
N VAL A 358 -10.83 -14.90 15.20
CA VAL A 358 -10.26 -16.16 14.72
C VAL A 358 -10.82 -16.46 13.34
N ALA A 359 -9.96 -16.58 12.34
CA ALA A 359 -10.38 -16.94 11.00
C ALA A 359 -10.65 -18.45 10.88
N ASN A 360 -11.80 -18.81 10.34
CA ASN A 360 -12.19 -20.17 10.02
C ASN A 360 -12.11 -20.48 8.53
N ASN A 361 -11.77 -19.48 7.71
CA ASN A 361 -11.64 -19.58 6.27
C ASN A 361 -10.52 -18.67 5.76
N ILE A 362 -10.03 -18.93 4.55
CA ILE A 362 -9.11 -18.05 3.84
C ILE A 362 -9.81 -16.78 3.31
N ILE A 363 -11.12 -16.83 3.17
CA ILE A 363 -11.94 -15.68 2.80
C ILE A 363 -12.50 -15.06 4.09
N PRO A 364 -12.14 -13.81 4.43
CA PRO A 364 -12.67 -13.13 5.61
C PRO A 364 -14.20 -13.04 5.60
N GLU A 365 -14.82 -13.13 6.78
CA GLU A 365 -16.28 -13.16 6.94
C GLU A 365 -16.99 -11.92 6.39
N ILE A 366 -16.30 -10.77 6.37
CA ILE A 366 -16.82 -9.53 5.78
C ILE A 366 -16.98 -9.60 4.26
N SER A 367 -16.33 -10.57 3.60
CA SER A 367 -16.47 -10.75 2.15
C SER A 367 -17.82 -11.37 1.80
N TRP A 368 -18.47 -10.84 0.77
CA TRP A 368 -19.65 -11.51 0.19
C TRP A 368 -19.39 -12.94 -0.25
N ALA A 369 -18.16 -13.28 -0.58
CA ALA A 369 -17.75 -14.63 -1.00
C ALA A 369 -17.63 -15.61 0.18
N SER A 370 -17.62 -15.13 1.43
CA SER A 370 -17.56 -15.99 2.63
C SER A 370 -18.88 -16.75 2.86
N ALA A 371 -20.00 -16.26 2.32
CA ALA A 371 -21.31 -16.88 2.43
C ALA A 371 -21.49 -18.17 1.59
N ILE A 372 -20.51 -18.49 0.74
CA ILE A 372 -20.51 -19.75 -0.03
C ILE A 372 -20.10 -20.85 0.95
N ASN A 373 -21.00 -21.83 1.17
CA ASN A 373 -20.86 -22.98 2.05
C ASN A 373 -19.42 -23.49 2.15
N THR A 374 -18.74 -23.08 3.21
CA THR A 374 -17.44 -23.66 3.57
C THR A 374 -17.68 -24.81 4.51
N PRO A 375 -17.06 -25.99 4.28
CA PRO A 375 -17.16 -27.08 5.24
C PRO A 375 -16.67 -26.60 6.60
N ASP A 376 -17.30 -27.09 7.67
CA ASP A 376 -16.85 -26.86 9.04
C ASP A 376 -15.34 -27.08 9.12
N PHE A 377 -14.63 -26.10 9.67
CA PHE A 377 -13.18 -26.17 9.77
C PHE A 377 -12.81 -27.09 10.96
N PRO A 378 -12.36 -28.34 10.71
CA PRO A 378 -12.26 -29.37 11.77
C PRO A 378 -11.00 -29.18 12.66
N TYR A 379 -10.45 -27.96 12.72
CA TYR A 379 -9.14 -27.72 13.35
C TYR A 379 -9.24 -26.80 14.56
N ASP A 380 -10.26 -27.00 15.38
CA ASP A 380 -10.37 -26.33 16.66
C ASP A 380 -9.18 -26.67 17.57
N TYR A 381 -8.92 -25.80 18.53
CA TYR A 381 -7.85 -26.01 19.51
C TYR A 381 -8.10 -27.27 20.32
N GLN A 382 -7.31 -28.34 20.05
CA GLN A 382 -7.38 -29.66 20.67
C GLN A 382 -5.96 -30.13 21.02
N PRO A 383 -5.30 -29.52 22.00
CA PRO A 383 -3.86 -29.76 22.27
C PRO A 383 -3.56 -31.21 22.69
N ALA A 384 -4.49 -31.89 23.38
CA ALA A 384 -4.30 -33.28 23.77
C ALA A 384 -4.31 -34.25 22.57
N GLU A 385 -5.15 -34.00 21.57
CA GLU A 385 -5.15 -34.79 20.33
C GLU A 385 -3.95 -34.47 19.45
N ALA A 386 -3.53 -33.21 19.41
CA ALA A 386 -2.32 -32.79 18.72
C ALA A 386 -1.06 -33.47 19.33
N GLU A 387 -0.95 -33.48 20.66
CA GLU A 387 0.14 -34.12 21.37
C GLU A 387 0.24 -35.63 21.06
N LYS A 388 -0.87 -36.37 21.11
CA LYS A 388 -0.91 -37.80 20.72
C LYS A 388 -0.37 -38.05 19.31
N THR A 389 -0.61 -37.13 18.40
CA THR A 389 -0.20 -37.26 16.99
C THR A 389 1.27 -36.88 16.78
N LEU A 390 1.77 -35.84 17.48
CA LEU A 390 3.08 -35.23 17.24
C LEU A 390 4.18 -35.70 18.15
N HIS A 391 3.89 -36.03 19.42
CA HIS A 391 4.88 -36.31 20.46
C HIS A 391 5.84 -37.44 20.06
N ASP A 392 5.33 -38.56 19.57
CA ASP A 392 6.15 -39.72 19.21
C ASP A 392 6.97 -39.53 17.94
N LYS A 393 6.66 -38.53 17.18
CA LYS A 393 7.35 -38.23 15.89
C LYS A 393 8.66 -37.47 16.08
N LYS A 394 8.93 -36.91 17.27
CA LYS A 394 10.13 -36.12 17.60
C LYS A 394 10.51 -35.12 16.54
N LEU A 395 9.54 -34.31 16.14
CA LEU A 395 9.67 -33.36 15.03
C LEU A 395 10.52 -32.15 15.45
N THR A 396 11.31 -31.65 14.50
CA THR A 396 11.95 -30.34 14.59
C THR A 396 11.56 -29.54 13.36
N LEU A 397 10.94 -28.40 13.56
CA LEU A 397 10.46 -27.52 12.50
C LEU A 397 11.17 -26.18 12.54
N ASN A 398 11.44 -25.64 11.36
CA ASN A 398 11.91 -24.27 11.20
C ASN A 398 10.73 -23.39 10.82
N MET A 399 10.45 -22.36 11.62
CA MET A 399 9.42 -21.36 11.34
C MET A 399 10.08 -20.04 10.94
N TRP A 400 9.64 -19.51 9.81
CA TRP A 400 10.04 -18.19 9.32
C TRP A 400 9.00 -17.17 9.72
N VAL A 401 9.45 -16.01 10.19
CA VAL A 401 8.60 -14.92 10.63
C VAL A 401 9.14 -13.61 10.08
N MET A 402 8.25 -12.67 9.77
CA MET A 402 8.64 -11.31 9.40
C MET A 402 9.25 -10.60 10.61
N ASN A 403 10.25 -9.76 10.36
CA ASN A 403 10.87 -8.91 11.37
C ASN A 403 10.16 -7.55 11.54
N GLU A 404 9.23 -7.23 10.65
CA GLU A 404 8.51 -5.96 10.63
C GLU A 404 7.04 -6.14 10.95
N GLU A 405 6.48 -5.18 11.65
CA GLU A 405 5.07 -5.12 11.98
C GLU A 405 4.23 -4.81 10.73
N GLN A 406 3.11 -5.53 10.63
CA GLN A 406 2.14 -5.34 9.54
C GLN A 406 0.75 -5.08 10.13
N VAL A 407 -0.15 -4.50 9.32
CA VAL A 407 -1.54 -4.27 9.74
C VAL A 407 -2.22 -5.58 10.16
N TYR A 408 -1.95 -6.67 9.42
CA TYR A 408 -2.48 -8.00 9.70
C TYR A 408 -1.67 -8.79 10.74
N ASN A 409 -0.50 -8.30 11.16
CA ASN A 409 0.32 -8.91 12.22
C ASN A 409 1.09 -7.82 12.98
N PRO A 410 0.51 -7.26 14.05
CA PRO A 410 1.09 -6.13 14.77
C PRO A 410 2.31 -6.49 15.64
N ALA A 411 2.54 -7.77 15.92
CA ALA A 411 3.69 -8.21 16.73
C ALA A 411 4.19 -9.59 16.27
N PRO A 412 4.83 -9.70 15.08
CA PRO A 412 5.14 -10.97 14.45
C PRO A 412 6.09 -11.83 15.29
N ILE A 413 7.08 -11.25 15.94
CA ILE A 413 8.02 -11.99 16.80
C ILE A 413 7.31 -12.59 18.02
N LYS A 414 6.49 -11.80 18.71
CA LYS A 414 5.70 -12.28 19.85
C LYS A 414 4.70 -13.37 19.45
N MET A 415 4.09 -13.23 18.27
CA MET A 415 3.20 -14.26 17.72
C MET A 415 3.96 -15.55 17.47
N ALA A 416 5.14 -15.49 16.87
CA ALA A 416 5.98 -16.66 16.64
C ALA A 416 6.39 -17.35 17.96
N GLU A 417 6.70 -16.60 19.00
CA GLU A 417 6.99 -17.15 20.33
C GLU A 417 5.78 -17.88 20.93
N LEU A 418 4.57 -17.35 20.79
CA LEU A 418 3.35 -18.02 21.24
C LEU A 418 3.11 -19.33 20.47
N ILE A 419 3.29 -19.31 19.16
CA ILE A 419 3.19 -20.50 18.30
C ILE A 419 4.22 -21.54 18.70
N LYS A 420 5.49 -21.14 18.87
CA LYS A 420 6.58 -22.02 19.32
C LYS A 420 6.25 -22.68 20.67
N TRP A 421 5.71 -21.91 21.59
CA TRP A 421 5.35 -22.43 22.92
C TRP A 421 4.20 -23.46 22.85
N ASP A 422 3.19 -23.25 22.00
CA ASP A 422 2.12 -24.21 21.78
C ASP A 422 2.62 -25.49 21.12
N LEU A 423 3.47 -25.36 20.10
CA LEU A 423 4.09 -26.51 19.43
C LEU A 423 4.99 -27.32 20.35
N ALA A 424 5.78 -26.65 21.21
CA ALA A 424 6.62 -27.34 22.20
C ALA A 424 5.79 -28.19 23.18
N LYS A 425 4.60 -27.75 23.57
CA LYS A 425 3.67 -28.54 24.39
C LYS A 425 3.17 -29.80 23.67
N ALA A 426 3.02 -29.71 22.35
CA ALA A 426 2.61 -30.84 21.52
C ALA A 426 3.79 -31.76 21.12
N GLY A 427 5.02 -31.50 21.61
CA GLY A 427 6.18 -32.31 21.32
C GLY A 427 6.96 -31.95 20.05
N VAL A 428 6.82 -30.69 19.55
CA VAL A 428 7.50 -30.20 18.34
C VAL A 428 8.54 -29.13 18.70
#